data_0a63905d2a5fa2e434b111a882350ba5
#
_entry.id   0a63905d2a5fa2e434b111a882350ba5
#
_cell.length_a   1.000
_cell.length_b   1.000
_cell.length_c   1.000
_cell.angle_alpha   90.00
_cell.angle_beta   90.00
_cell.angle_gamma   90.00
#
_symmetry.space_group_name_H-M   'P 1'
#
loop_
_entity.id
_entity.type
_entity.pdbx_description
1 polymer ?
#
loop_
_entity_poly.entity_id
_entity_poly.type
_entity_poly.pdbx_seq_one_letter_code
_entity_poly.pdbx_strand_id
1 'polypeptide(L)'
;MSINWQEILFHFLGGLGLFLYSIKTMGDGLQQAAGDRLRFYIDKYTSNPFLGVLVGIVVTALIQSSTGVTVITVGLVSASLLTLRQAIGIIMGANIGTTVTSFIIGFKLGEYALPLIFLGTMFLFFTKNRTANNIGRILFGVGGIFYALNLISAGMSPLKDLPQFKEYMVTLGQNPVLGVFAGAVITVLIQASSATIGILQGLYAGGFLDLKGSLPVLFGDNIGTTLTVIIAAAGANVSAKRVAATHVTFNVLGTILCLILLGPFTSMIEYFQALLHLSPEMTIAFSHGAFNVSNTIIQFPFIGALAYFVTKLIPGEDEVVKYEPLYLDEHLIKQAPSIALGNAKKELLHLGNYASKAFDLSYNYIIDLNEKVAEKGHKTEEAINTIDEKLTRYLITLSSEALSQKESEVLTNILDSSRDLERIGDHAEALINLTDYLQRKNVEFSEAALQELADIYQKTTGFIKDALDSVENNDIEKAQSLIERHKEINNMERVLRKTHIKRLNKGECSTQAGVNFIDIISHYTRVSDHAMNLAEKVIAEQI
;
A
#
# COMPACT_ATOMS: atom_id res chain seq x y z
N MET A 1 32.29 39.75 -21.48
CA MET A 1 32.70 38.34 -21.55
C MET A 1 31.64 37.58 -22.35
N SER A 2 32.03 36.82 -23.36
CA SER A 2 31.09 35.95 -24.06
C SER A 2 30.72 34.81 -23.13
N ILE A 3 29.43 34.67 -22.83
CA ILE A 3 28.93 33.59 -21.98
C ILE A 3 29.04 32.28 -22.76
N ASN A 4 29.73 31.29 -22.17
CA ASN A 4 29.77 29.93 -22.71
C ASN A 4 28.54 29.12 -22.24
N TRP A 5 27.47 29.22 -23.01
CA TRP A 5 26.22 28.50 -22.71
C TRP A 5 26.39 26.98 -22.63
N GLN A 6 27.28 26.42 -23.43
CA GLN A 6 27.55 24.97 -23.41
C GLN A 6 28.18 24.54 -22.10
N GLU A 7 29.13 25.31 -21.58
CA GLU A 7 29.78 25.03 -20.29
C GLU A 7 28.80 25.14 -19.13
N ILE A 8 27.93 26.17 -19.12
CA ILE A 8 26.87 26.34 -18.14
C ILE A 8 25.93 25.11 -18.15
N LEU A 9 25.47 24.73 -19.34
CA LEU A 9 24.55 23.61 -19.50
C LEU A 9 25.18 22.28 -19.04
N PHE A 10 26.46 22.04 -19.38
CA PHE A 10 27.13 20.80 -18.99
C PHE A 10 27.37 20.73 -17.48
N HIS A 11 27.79 21.84 -16.86
CA HIS A 11 27.95 21.89 -15.41
C HIS A 11 26.62 21.71 -14.68
N PHE A 12 25.55 22.35 -15.16
CA PHE A 12 24.23 22.24 -14.58
C PHE A 12 23.63 20.81 -14.72
N LEU A 13 23.59 20.29 -15.95
CA LEU A 13 23.03 18.95 -16.20
C LEU A 13 23.87 17.82 -15.61
N GLY A 14 25.21 17.94 -15.73
CA GLY A 14 26.13 16.97 -15.13
C GLY A 14 26.10 17.01 -13.60
N GLY A 15 26.07 18.22 -13.04
CA GLY A 15 25.88 18.42 -11.60
C GLY A 15 24.56 17.90 -11.10
N LEU A 16 23.45 18.17 -11.81
CA LEU A 16 22.12 17.66 -11.47
C LEU A 16 22.07 16.12 -11.51
N GLY A 17 22.62 15.50 -12.57
CA GLY A 17 22.69 14.05 -12.68
C GLY A 17 23.48 13.42 -11.53
N LEU A 18 24.64 13.99 -11.19
CA LEU A 18 25.44 13.53 -10.06
C LEU A 18 24.73 13.74 -8.73
N PHE A 19 24.03 14.86 -8.56
CA PHE A 19 23.26 15.16 -7.36
C PHE A 19 22.15 14.13 -7.12
N LEU A 20 21.35 13.84 -8.16
CA LEU A 20 20.28 12.85 -8.09
C LEU A 20 20.81 11.44 -7.80
N TYR A 21 21.89 11.04 -8.45
CA TYR A 21 22.54 9.76 -8.20
C TYR A 21 23.06 9.66 -6.75
N SER A 22 23.66 10.73 -6.25
CA SER A 22 24.23 10.79 -4.91
C SER A 22 23.17 10.74 -3.81
N ILE A 23 22.05 11.49 -3.96
CA ILE A 23 20.89 11.39 -3.05
C ILE A 23 20.34 9.98 -3.02
N LYS A 24 20.14 9.36 -4.20
CA LYS A 24 19.66 7.98 -4.28
C LYS A 24 20.62 7.01 -3.58
N THR A 25 21.91 7.11 -3.86
CA THR A 25 22.95 6.23 -3.25
C THR A 25 22.99 6.38 -1.73
N MET A 26 22.90 7.62 -1.21
CA MET A 26 22.79 7.88 0.23
C MET A 26 21.51 7.26 0.82
N GLY A 27 20.37 7.48 0.17
CA GLY A 27 19.07 6.92 0.59
C GLY A 27 19.07 5.40 0.63
N ASP A 28 19.58 4.75 -0.42
CA ASP A 28 19.73 3.29 -0.49
C ASP A 28 20.61 2.76 0.65
N GLY A 29 21.71 3.46 0.97
CA GLY A 29 22.59 3.12 2.09
C GLY A 29 21.90 3.22 3.44
N LEU A 30 21.13 4.28 3.68
CA LEU A 30 20.36 4.50 4.90
C LEU A 30 19.23 3.47 5.03
N GLN A 31 18.47 3.24 3.96
CA GLN A 31 17.38 2.27 3.94
C GLN A 31 17.88 0.84 4.21
N GLN A 32 18.98 0.43 3.58
CA GLN A 32 19.56 -0.90 3.82
C GLN A 32 20.17 -1.03 5.22
N ALA A 33 20.68 0.05 5.80
CA ALA A 33 21.16 0.07 7.18
C ALA A 33 20.01 -0.06 8.19
N ALA A 34 18.84 0.55 7.89
CA ALA A 34 17.64 0.45 8.73
C ALA A 34 16.98 -0.94 8.70
N GLY A 35 17.17 -1.71 7.61
CA GLY A 35 16.69 -3.09 7.44
C GLY A 35 15.19 -3.24 7.19
N ASP A 36 14.72 -4.49 7.11
CA ASP A 36 13.33 -4.86 6.75
C ASP A 36 12.30 -4.57 7.86
N ARG A 37 12.72 -4.05 9.01
CA ARG A 37 11.86 -3.80 10.17
C ARG A 37 10.97 -2.56 10.05
N LEU A 38 11.16 -1.74 9.02
CA LEU A 38 10.43 -0.47 8.87
C LEU A 38 8.91 -0.66 8.77
N ARG A 39 8.45 -1.66 7.98
CA ARG A 39 7.03 -2.00 7.86
C ARG A 39 6.46 -2.43 9.22
N PHE A 40 7.21 -3.23 9.98
CA PHE A 40 6.85 -3.65 11.33
C PHE A 40 6.71 -2.46 12.29
N TYR A 41 7.58 -1.45 12.20
CA TYR A 41 7.48 -0.26 13.05
C TYR A 41 6.26 0.59 12.72
N ILE A 42 5.90 0.72 11.44
CA ILE A 42 4.70 1.44 11.03
C ILE A 42 3.45 0.75 11.60
N ASP A 43 3.33 -0.55 11.46
CA ASP A 43 2.19 -1.33 11.94
C ASP A 43 2.09 -1.29 13.48
N LYS A 44 3.17 -1.63 14.17
CA LYS A 44 3.18 -1.80 15.63
C LYS A 44 3.03 -0.50 16.42
N TYR A 45 3.61 0.61 15.94
CA TYR A 45 3.70 1.86 16.71
C TYR A 45 2.76 2.96 16.23
N THR A 46 1.80 2.68 15.36
CA THR A 46 0.86 3.68 14.85
C THR A 46 -0.54 3.56 15.48
N SER A 47 -0.61 3.31 16.79
CA SER A 47 -1.88 3.12 17.49
C SER A 47 -2.79 4.36 17.54
N ASN A 48 -2.25 5.56 17.33
CA ASN A 48 -3.00 6.81 17.24
C ASN A 48 -2.31 7.81 16.28
N PRO A 49 -3.00 8.89 15.83
CA PRO A 49 -2.44 9.85 14.88
C PRO A 49 -1.16 10.55 15.35
N PHE A 50 -1.00 10.80 16.65
CA PHE A 50 0.21 11.44 17.20
C PHE A 50 1.43 10.53 17.05
N LEU A 51 1.30 9.26 17.43
CA LEU A 51 2.34 8.27 17.19
C LEU A 51 2.58 8.07 15.68
N GLY A 52 1.53 8.18 14.86
CA GLY A 52 1.66 8.22 13.41
C GLY A 52 2.61 9.32 12.93
N VAL A 53 2.50 10.54 13.48
CA VAL A 53 3.44 11.63 13.15
C VAL A 53 4.87 11.26 13.50
N LEU A 54 5.12 10.74 14.73
CA LEU A 54 6.46 10.37 15.15
C LEU A 54 7.06 9.24 14.28
N VAL A 55 6.26 8.22 14.01
CA VAL A 55 6.67 7.12 13.11
C VAL A 55 6.94 7.64 11.69
N GLY A 56 6.06 8.51 11.16
CA GLY A 56 6.24 9.15 9.87
C GLY A 56 7.56 9.93 9.78
N ILE A 57 7.90 10.71 10.81
CA ILE A 57 9.18 11.44 10.89
C ILE A 57 10.36 10.48 10.82
N VAL A 58 10.39 9.49 11.72
CA VAL A 58 11.54 8.57 11.86
C VAL A 58 11.71 7.71 10.61
N VAL A 59 10.62 7.12 10.13
CA VAL A 59 10.67 6.24 8.97
C VAL A 59 11.09 7.01 7.71
N THR A 60 10.54 8.22 7.49
CA THR A 60 10.92 9.04 6.34
C THR A 60 12.36 9.52 6.42
N ALA A 61 12.83 9.92 7.61
CA ALA A 61 14.23 10.29 7.81
C ALA A 61 15.18 9.12 7.51
N LEU A 62 14.78 7.88 7.78
CA LEU A 62 15.58 6.68 7.51
C LEU A 62 15.49 6.24 6.03
N ILE A 63 14.29 6.23 5.45
CA ILE A 63 14.07 5.82 4.05
C ILE A 63 14.52 6.93 3.07
N GLN A 64 14.56 8.18 3.51
CA GLN A 64 14.84 9.36 2.68
C GLN A 64 13.82 9.55 1.53
N SER A 65 12.58 9.05 1.72
CA SER A 65 11.51 9.12 0.72
C SER A 65 10.14 9.20 1.37
N SER A 66 9.56 10.40 1.42
CA SER A 66 8.19 10.60 1.87
C SER A 66 7.16 9.95 0.94
N THR A 67 7.44 9.94 -0.36
CA THR A 67 6.62 9.22 -1.35
C THR A 67 6.58 7.73 -1.03
N GLY A 68 7.73 7.10 -0.78
CA GLY A 68 7.82 5.68 -0.41
C GLY A 68 7.03 5.37 0.86
N VAL A 69 7.16 6.19 1.91
CA VAL A 69 6.40 6.04 3.16
C VAL A 69 4.90 6.22 2.92
N THR A 70 4.50 7.19 2.10
CA THR A 70 3.08 7.41 1.80
C THR A 70 2.49 6.26 0.98
N VAL A 71 3.22 5.70 0.00
CA VAL A 71 2.79 4.53 -0.78
C VAL A 71 2.62 3.29 0.11
N ILE A 72 3.56 3.04 1.04
CA ILE A 72 3.42 1.98 2.06
C ILE A 72 2.16 2.24 2.90
N THR A 73 1.95 3.48 3.35
CA THR A 73 0.77 3.87 4.14
C THR A 73 -0.53 3.66 3.36
N VAL A 74 -0.55 4.00 2.06
CA VAL A 74 -1.66 3.71 1.14
C VAL A 74 -1.96 2.21 1.10
N GLY A 75 -0.92 1.37 0.97
CA GLY A 75 -1.06 -0.09 0.99
C GLY A 75 -1.63 -0.61 2.30
N LEU A 76 -1.14 -0.12 3.45
CA LEU A 76 -1.62 -0.53 4.78
C LEU A 76 -3.09 -0.10 5.03
N VAL A 77 -3.49 1.09 4.57
CA VAL A 77 -4.89 1.52 4.64
C VAL A 77 -5.78 0.70 3.71
N SER A 78 -5.29 0.39 2.50
CA SER A 78 -6.00 -0.50 1.56
C SER A 78 -6.23 -1.89 2.13
N ALA A 79 -5.27 -2.42 2.88
CA ALA A 79 -5.36 -3.69 3.59
C ALA A 79 -6.12 -3.59 4.94
N SER A 80 -6.72 -2.43 5.26
CA SER A 80 -7.42 -2.17 6.53
C SER A 80 -6.57 -2.32 7.80
N LEU A 81 -5.25 -2.35 7.67
CA LEU A 81 -4.30 -2.40 8.79
C LEU A 81 -4.14 -1.04 9.48
N LEU A 82 -4.45 0.05 8.79
CA LEU A 82 -4.43 1.41 9.32
C LEU A 82 -5.75 2.13 9.01
N THR A 83 -6.21 2.91 9.96
CA THR A 83 -7.32 3.85 9.73
C THR A 83 -6.85 5.09 8.96
N LEU A 84 -7.77 5.76 8.25
CA LEU A 84 -7.46 7.03 7.57
C LEU A 84 -6.86 8.08 8.53
N ARG A 85 -7.32 8.17 9.78
CA ARG A 85 -6.78 9.12 10.76
C ARG A 85 -5.33 8.83 11.14
N GLN A 86 -4.97 7.56 11.30
CA GLN A 86 -3.59 7.15 11.55
C GLN A 86 -2.71 7.47 10.34
N ALA A 87 -3.19 7.18 9.14
CA ALA A 87 -2.51 7.50 7.89
C ALA A 87 -2.24 9.01 7.73
N ILE A 88 -3.20 9.86 8.09
CA ILE A 88 -3.01 11.32 8.09
C ILE A 88 -1.84 11.71 9.02
N GLY A 89 -1.76 11.12 10.20
CA GLY A 89 -0.63 11.35 11.12
C GLY A 89 0.71 10.95 10.46
N ILE A 90 0.79 9.77 9.84
CA ILE A 90 2.02 9.31 9.15
C ILE A 90 2.40 10.28 8.02
N ILE A 91 1.45 10.75 7.22
CA ILE A 91 1.68 11.71 6.13
C ILE A 91 2.24 13.02 6.66
N MET A 92 1.65 13.57 7.71
CA MET A 92 2.13 14.80 8.38
C MET A 92 3.57 14.61 8.87
N GLY A 93 3.85 13.47 9.50
CA GLY A 93 5.19 13.11 9.96
C GLY A 93 6.18 12.91 8.80
N ALA A 94 5.76 12.29 7.70
CA ALA A 94 6.59 12.07 6.52
C ALA A 94 7.05 13.40 5.88
N ASN A 95 6.18 14.41 5.84
CA ASN A 95 6.55 15.75 5.36
C ASN A 95 7.65 16.37 6.26
N ILE A 96 7.54 16.25 7.58
CA ILE A 96 8.61 16.69 8.50
C ILE A 96 9.89 15.87 8.28
N GLY A 97 9.79 14.54 8.19
CA GLY A 97 10.93 13.64 7.99
C GLY A 97 11.74 13.93 6.74
N THR A 98 11.10 14.38 5.66
CA THR A 98 11.77 14.80 4.42
C THR A 98 12.75 15.96 4.64
N THR A 99 12.50 16.83 5.60
CA THR A 99 13.35 17.99 5.86
C THR A 99 14.73 17.61 6.39
N VAL A 100 14.90 16.40 6.94
CA VAL A 100 16.20 15.89 7.43
C VAL A 100 17.25 15.91 6.31
N THR A 101 16.87 15.56 5.07
CA THR A 101 17.77 15.66 3.91
C THR A 101 18.21 17.10 3.68
N SER A 102 17.31 18.06 3.78
CA SER A 102 17.63 19.48 3.60
C SER A 102 18.62 19.97 4.67
N PHE A 103 18.49 19.49 5.92
CA PHE A 103 19.45 19.79 6.97
C PHE A 103 20.84 19.16 6.68
N ILE A 104 20.89 17.91 6.19
CA ILE A 104 22.15 17.27 5.79
C ILE A 104 22.83 18.12 4.72
N ILE A 105 22.09 18.55 3.70
CA ILE A 105 22.62 19.42 2.63
C ILE A 105 23.03 20.81 3.17
N GLY A 106 22.32 21.31 4.17
CA GLY A 106 22.59 22.60 4.81
C GLY A 106 23.91 22.70 5.57
N PHE A 107 24.54 21.57 5.94
CA PHE A 107 25.86 21.58 6.54
C PHE A 107 26.93 21.97 5.50
N LYS A 108 27.90 22.81 5.90
CA LYS A 108 29.00 23.23 5.02
C LYS A 108 30.10 22.14 4.91
N LEU A 109 29.75 21.00 4.30
CA LEU A 109 30.68 19.90 4.09
C LEU A 109 31.32 19.90 2.71
N GLY A 110 31.17 20.98 1.95
CA GLY A 110 31.71 21.10 0.58
C GLY A 110 33.21 20.90 0.48
N GLU A 111 33.99 21.35 1.47
CA GLU A 111 35.44 21.12 1.56
C GLU A 111 35.80 19.64 1.76
N TYR A 112 34.92 18.87 2.40
CA TYR A 112 35.09 17.43 2.65
C TYR A 112 34.48 16.55 1.57
N ALA A 113 33.89 17.13 0.51
CA ALA A 113 33.18 16.37 -0.53
C ALA A 113 34.05 15.27 -1.15
N LEU A 114 35.29 15.63 -1.62
CA LEU A 114 36.19 14.67 -2.24
C LEU A 114 36.74 13.61 -1.27
N PRO A 115 37.17 13.93 -0.04
CA PRO A 115 37.51 12.93 0.98
C PRO A 115 36.37 11.97 1.28
N LEU A 116 35.12 12.45 1.39
CA LEU A 116 33.94 11.59 1.64
C LEU A 116 33.66 10.67 0.47
N ILE A 117 33.76 11.15 -0.78
CA ILE A 117 33.63 10.32 -1.98
C ILE A 117 34.69 9.23 -1.98
N PHE A 118 35.94 9.59 -1.71
CA PHE A 118 37.06 8.65 -1.67
C PHE A 118 36.84 7.56 -0.62
N LEU A 119 36.57 7.95 0.63
CA LEU A 119 36.31 6.98 1.71
C LEU A 119 35.09 6.10 1.40
N GLY A 120 34.00 6.70 0.92
CA GLY A 120 32.80 5.95 0.49
C GLY A 120 33.14 4.90 -0.57
N THR A 121 33.92 5.29 -1.59
CA THR A 121 34.39 4.40 -2.65
C THR A 121 35.26 3.26 -2.10
N MET A 122 36.16 3.55 -1.16
CA MET A 122 36.99 2.52 -0.51
C MET A 122 36.12 1.48 0.19
N PHE A 123 35.12 1.90 0.96
CA PHE A 123 34.18 0.96 1.59
C PHE A 123 33.39 0.15 0.56
N LEU A 124 32.93 0.76 -0.53
CA LEU A 124 32.15 0.09 -1.58
C LEU A 124 32.94 -0.99 -2.33
N PHE A 125 34.22 -0.74 -2.63
CA PHE A 125 35.02 -1.66 -3.45
C PHE A 125 35.84 -2.67 -2.65
N PHE A 126 36.28 -2.29 -1.46
CA PHE A 126 37.22 -3.12 -0.70
C PHE A 126 36.60 -3.86 0.49
N THR A 127 35.32 -3.64 0.81
CA THR A 127 34.65 -4.36 1.89
C THR A 127 33.55 -5.30 1.36
N LYS A 128 33.49 -6.51 1.93
CA LYS A 128 32.41 -7.48 1.67
C LYS A 128 31.34 -7.44 2.76
N ASN A 129 31.53 -6.67 3.82
CA ASN A 129 30.60 -6.57 4.93
C ASN A 129 29.44 -5.65 4.52
N ARG A 130 28.18 -6.14 4.64
CA ARG A 130 26.97 -5.39 4.30
C ARG A 130 26.89 -4.03 5.03
N THR A 131 27.21 -4.01 6.32
CA THR A 131 27.19 -2.76 7.12
C THR A 131 28.22 -1.75 6.62
N ALA A 132 29.45 -2.20 6.36
CA ALA A 132 30.50 -1.33 5.83
C ALA A 132 30.18 -0.81 4.42
N ASN A 133 29.57 -1.66 3.57
CA ASN A 133 29.12 -1.26 2.24
C ASN A 133 28.01 -0.19 2.32
N ASN A 134 27.05 -0.34 3.25
CA ASN A 134 26.01 0.67 3.48
C ASN A 134 26.59 2.00 3.97
N ILE A 135 27.55 1.96 4.89
CA ILE A 135 28.31 3.17 5.31
C ILE A 135 29.03 3.80 4.11
N GLY A 136 29.63 2.97 3.26
CA GLY A 136 30.25 3.42 2.01
C GLY A 136 29.30 4.17 1.10
N ARG A 137 28.08 3.67 0.91
CA ARG A 137 27.00 4.33 0.14
C ARG A 137 26.61 5.67 0.75
N ILE A 138 26.47 5.74 2.06
CA ILE A 138 26.13 6.98 2.77
C ILE A 138 27.24 8.03 2.58
N LEU A 139 28.49 7.64 2.83
CA LEU A 139 29.65 8.56 2.68
C LEU A 139 29.82 9.05 1.23
N PHE A 140 29.75 8.12 0.27
CA PHE A 140 29.82 8.46 -1.16
C PHE A 140 28.66 9.39 -1.55
N GLY A 141 27.45 9.09 -1.12
CA GLY A 141 26.25 9.89 -1.41
C GLY A 141 26.35 11.30 -0.84
N VAL A 142 26.72 11.43 0.44
CA VAL A 142 26.91 12.74 1.08
C VAL A 142 27.99 13.55 0.36
N GLY A 143 29.17 12.98 0.12
CA GLY A 143 30.24 13.65 -0.61
C GLY A 143 29.83 14.06 -2.02
N GLY A 144 29.16 13.17 -2.75
CA GLY A 144 28.66 13.42 -4.09
C GLY A 144 27.61 14.54 -4.16
N ILE A 145 26.70 14.65 -3.16
CA ILE A 145 25.74 15.76 -3.05
C ILE A 145 26.48 17.10 -3.00
N PHE A 146 27.45 17.25 -2.09
CA PHE A 146 28.18 18.51 -1.94
C PHE A 146 29.05 18.84 -3.16
N TYR A 147 29.67 17.85 -3.76
CA TYR A 147 30.45 18.05 -4.98
C TYR A 147 29.56 18.50 -6.15
N ALA A 148 28.38 17.86 -6.30
CA ALA A 148 27.42 18.22 -7.32
C ALA A 148 26.87 19.65 -7.15
N LEU A 149 26.55 20.06 -5.91
CA LEU A 149 26.11 21.42 -5.62
C LEU A 149 27.19 22.47 -5.95
N ASN A 150 28.43 22.17 -5.64
CA ASN A 150 29.57 23.05 -6.03
C ASN A 150 29.67 23.16 -7.56
N LEU A 151 29.49 22.05 -8.28
CA LEU A 151 29.54 22.03 -9.74
C LEU A 151 28.39 22.84 -10.36
N ILE A 152 27.15 22.69 -9.86
CA ILE A 152 25.97 23.46 -10.29
C ILE A 152 26.22 24.98 -10.01
N SER A 153 26.63 25.33 -8.80
CA SER A 153 26.85 26.72 -8.40
C SER A 153 27.94 27.39 -9.24
N ALA A 154 29.06 26.70 -9.48
CA ALA A 154 30.13 27.19 -10.33
C ALA A 154 29.67 27.40 -11.78
N GLY A 155 28.93 26.44 -12.33
CA GLY A 155 28.38 26.53 -13.69
C GLY A 155 27.40 27.67 -13.87
N MET A 156 26.56 27.93 -12.85
CA MET A 156 25.57 29.02 -12.92
C MET A 156 26.12 30.40 -12.60
N SER A 157 27.31 30.51 -12.00
CA SER A 157 27.88 31.77 -11.57
C SER A 157 27.91 32.86 -12.67
N PRO A 158 28.23 32.57 -13.96
CA PRO A 158 28.21 33.57 -15.02
C PRO A 158 26.82 34.18 -15.30
N LEU A 159 25.73 33.49 -14.92
CA LEU A 159 24.38 34.00 -15.14
C LEU A 159 24.03 35.19 -14.25
N LYS A 160 24.70 35.33 -13.09
CA LYS A 160 24.44 36.43 -12.16
C LYS A 160 24.67 37.80 -12.78
N ASP A 161 25.54 37.89 -13.76
CA ASP A 161 25.91 39.15 -14.39
C ASP A 161 24.98 39.53 -15.54
N LEU A 162 24.05 38.63 -15.94
CA LEU A 162 23.06 38.90 -16.99
C LEU A 162 21.90 39.75 -16.49
N PRO A 163 21.65 40.94 -17.11
CA PRO A 163 20.50 41.78 -16.72
C PRO A 163 19.16 41.07 -16.82
N GLN A 164 18.94 40.29 -17.88
CA GLN A 164 17.70 39.53 -18.08
C GLN A 164 17.51 38.48 -16.98
N PHE A 165 18.59 37.82 -16.57
CA PHE A 165 18.49 36.82 -15.47
C PHE A 165 18.12 37.48 -14.16
N LYS A 166 18.69 38.64 -13.84
CA LYS A 166 18.32 39.42 -12.65
C LYS A 166 16.86 39.86 -12.70
N GLU A 167 16.37 40.31 -13.85
CA GLU A 167 14.98 40.72 -14.02
C GLU A 167 14.00 39.51 -13.80
N TYR A 168 14.31 38.33 -14.35
CA TYR A 168 13.52 37.13 -14.11
C TYR A 168 13.51 36.72 -12.63
N MET A 169 14.67 36.79 -11.96
CA MET A 169 14.75 36.43 -10.53
C MET A 169 13.99 37.45 -9.65
N VAL A 170 14.04 38.75 -9.97
CA VAL A 170 13.25 39.79 -9.30
C VAL A 170 11.74 39.54 -9.53
N THR A 171 11.36 39.24 -10.76
CA THR A 171 9.93 38.93 -11.08
C THR A 171 9.44 37.71 -10.33
N LEU A 172 10.25 36.66 -10.24
CA LEU A 172 9.94 35.47 -9.46
C LEU A 172 9.79 35.79 -7.96
N GLY A 173 10.69 36.61 -7.42
CA GLY A 173 10.65 37.06 -6.02
C GLY A 173 9.47 37.97 -5.69
N GLN A 174 8.98 38.75 -6.67
CA GLN A 174 7.84 39.66 -6.51
C GLN A 174 6.48 38.97 -6.67
N ASN A 175 6.44 37.79 -7.30
CA ASN A 175 5.22 37.03 -7.53
C ASN A 175 5.24 35.68 -6.79
N PRO A 176 4.74 35.61 -5.54
CA PRO A 176 4.77 34.39 -4.75
C PRO A 176 4.02 33.22 -5.40
N VAL A 177 2.93 33.49 -6.14
CA VAL A 177 2.18 32.43 -6.83
C VAL A 177 3.00 31.78 -7.94
N LEU A 178 3.78 32.60 -8.68
CA LEU A 178 4.72 32.09 -9.69
C LEU A 178 5.83 31.24 -9.05
N GLY A 179 6.33 31.66 -7.88
CA GLY A 179 7.29 30.90 -7.10
C GLY A 179 6.77 29.52 -6.70
N VAL A 180 5.53 29.45 -6.18
CA VAL A 180 4.88 28.17 -5.85
C VAL A 180 4.73 27.29 -7.09
N PHE A 181 4.26 27.86 -8.19
CA PHE A 181 4.12 27.12 -9.44
C PHE A 181 5.45 26.57 -9.95
N ALA A 182 6.51 27.39 -9.92
CA ALA A 182 7.85 26.97 -10.33
C ALA A 182 8.37 25.81 -9.45
N GLY A 183 8.25 25.93 -8.12
CA GLY A 183 8.64 24.87 -7.19
C GLY A 183 7.87 23.57 -7.43
N ALA A 184 6.56 23.64 -7.61
CA ALA A 184 5.73 22.49 -7.89
C ALA A 184 6.12 21.81 -9.22
N VAL A 185 6.28 22.57 -10.29
CA VAL A 185 6.67 22.04 -11.62
C VAL A 185 8.05 21.37 -11.58
N ILE A 186 9.04 22.04 -10.96
CA ILE A 186 10.39 21.48 -10.84
C ILE A 186 10.35 20.14 -10.09
N THR A 187 9.62 20.07 -8.98
CA THR A 187 9.51 18.85 -8.17
C THR A 187 8.78 17.72 -8.90
N VAL A 188 7.74 18.05 -9.66
CA VAL A 188 7.03 17.08 -10.52
C VAL A 188 7.97 16.52 -11.60
N LEU A 189 8.79 17.35 -12.21
CA LEU A 189 9.73 16.94 -13.27
C LEU A 189 10.86 16.08 -12.70
N ILE A 190 11.44 16.48 -11.56
CA ILE A 190 12.55 15.78 -10.92
C ILE A 190 12.07 14.56 -10.11
N GLN A 191 10.83 14.56 -9.64
CA GLN A 191 10.21 13.54 -8.77
C GLN A 191 10.98 13.32 -7.44
N ALA A 192 11.70 14.33 -6.96
CA ALA A 192 12.47 14.30 -5.74
C ALA A 192 12.50 15.68 -5.07
N SER A 193 11.70 15.87 -4.01
CA SER A 193 11.63 17.13 -3.25
C SER A 193 13.00 17.54 -2.67
N SER A 194 13.75 16.58 -2.15
CA SER A 194 15.10 16.84 -1.63
C SER A 194 16.04 17.41 -2.68
N ALA A 195 15.85 17.05 -3.95
CA ALA A 195 16.63 17.61 -5.05
C ALA A 195 16.22 19.05 -5.36
N THR A 196 14.92 19.34 -5.40
CA THR A 196 14.40 20.71 -5.60
C THR A 196 14.87 21.63 -4.49
N ILE A 197 14.78 21.21 -3.23
CA ILE A 197 15.25 21.99 -2.08
C ILE A 197 16.78 22.16 -2.12
N GLY A 198 17.54 21.13 -2.48
CA GLY A 198 19.01 21.24 -2.64
C GLY A 198 19.41 22.27 -3.71
N ILE A 199 18.73 22.28 -4.87
CA ILE A 199 18.91 23.30 -5.90
C ILE A 199 18.57 24.68 -5.34
N LEU A 200 17.44 24.82 -4.62
CA LEU A 200 17.01 26.07 -4.00
C LEU A 200 18.03 26.58 -2.98
N GLN A 201 18.62 25.68 -2.16
CA GLN A 201 19.73 26.02 -1.25
C GLN A 201 20.93 26.59 -2.00
N GLY A 202 21.31 25.96 -3.12
CA GLY A 202 22.38 26.44 -3.98
C GLY A 202 22.08 27.81 -4.63
N LEU A 203 20.85 28.03 -5.09
CA LEU A 203 20.40 29.31 -5.68
C LEU A 203 20.39 30.43 -4.65
N TYR A 204 19.89 30.17 -3.45
CA TYR A 204 19.87 31.14 -2.36
C TYR A 204 21.31 31.47 -1.87
N ALA A 205 22.11 30.45 -1.60
CA ALA A 205 23.51 30.62 -1.21
C ALA A 205 24.33 31.32 -2.29
N GLY A 206 24.01 31.04 -3.54
CA GLY A 206 24.61 31.73 -4.69
C GLY A 206 24.16 33.18 -4.84
N GLY A 207 23.15 33.67 -4.09
CA GLY A 207 22.61 35.04 -4.22
C GLY A 207 21.80 35.24 -5.50
N PHE A 208 21.22 34.16 -6.08
CA PHE A 208 20.35 34.25 -7.25
C PHE A 208 18.90 34.61 -6.85
N LEU A 209 18.47 34.18 -5.66
CA LEU A 209 17.17 34.46 -5.05
C LEU A 209 17.40 35.07 -3.66
N ASP A 210 16.52 35.97 -3.25
CA ASP A 210 16.40 36.39 -1.86
C ASP A 210 15.53 35.41 -1.06
N LEU A 211 15.45 35.58 0.26
CA LEU A 211 14.67 34.69 1.12
C LEU A 211 13.18 34.73 0.75
N LYS A 212 12.65 35.93 0.50
CA LYS A 212 11.23 36.15 0.19
C LYS A 212 10.82 35.48 -1.13
N GLY A 213 11.70 35.42 -2.12
CA GLY A 213 11.49 34.72 -3.38
C GLY A 213 11.71 33.21 -3.26
N SER A 214 12.58 32.77 -2.35
CA SER A 214 12.88 31.33 -2.15
C SER A 214 11.77 30.60 -1.42
N LEU A 215 11.09 31.23 -0.44
CA LEU A 215 10.05 30.60 0.36
C LEU A 215 8.85 30.08 -0.46
N PRO A 216 8.27 30.84 -1.43
CA PRO A 216 7.21 30.34 -2.29
C PRO A 216 7.62 29.11 -3.13
N VAL A 217 8.85 29.06 -3.62
CA VAL A 217 9.37 27.90 -4.36
C VAL A 217 9.41 26.67 -3.45
N LEU A 218 9.86 26.83 -2.21
CA LEU A 218 9.84 25.78 -1.18
C LEU A 218 8.42 25.28 -0.88
N PHE A 219 7.43 26.19 -0.77
CA PHE A 219 6.03 25.80 -0.56
C PHE A 219 5.50 24.99 -1.75
N GLY A 220 5.86 25.40 -2.97
CA GLY A 220 5.50 24.69 -4.20
C GLY A 220 6.09 23.29 -4.30
N ASP A 221 7.33 23.10 -3.85
CA ASP A 221 7.98 21.79 -3.77
C ASP A 221 7.12 20.77 -3.01
N ASN A 222 6.56 21.15 -1.87
CA ASN A 222 5.70 20.27 -1.08
C ASN A 222 4.42 19.86 -1.82
N ILE A 223 3.83 20.76 -2.64
CA ILE A 223 2.69 20.42 -3.50
C ILE A 223 3.13 19.46 -4.61
N GLY A 224 4.26 19.73 -5.27
CA GLY A 224 4.78 18.91 -6.36
C GLY A 224 5.01 17.45 -5.96
N THR A 225 5.46 17.21 -4.73
CA THR A 225 5.67 15.88 -4.17
C THR A 225 4.40 15.02 -4.14
N THR A 226 3.22 15.65 -4.03
CA THR A 226 1.95 14.91 -3.91
C THR A 226 1.50 14.25 -5.21
N LEU A 227 1.98 14.71 -6.37
CA LEU A 227 1.56 14.13 -7.66
C LEU A 227 1.94 12.65 -7.81
N THR A 228 3.11 12.26 -7.32
CA THR A 228 3.55 10.86 -7.36
C THR A 228 2.63 9.94 -6.55
N VAL A 229 2.10 10.43 -5.42
CA VAL A 229 1.15 9.70 -4.58
C VAL A 229 -0.22 9.61 -5.25
N ILE A 230 -0.67 10.67 -5.96
CA ILE A 230 -1.91 10.64 -6.74
C ILE A 230 -1.82 9.54 -7.83
N ILE A 231 -0.70 9.49 -8.55
CA ILE A 231 -0.47 8.48 -9.59
C ILE A 231 -0.48 7.06 -8.99
N ALA A 232 0.19 6.86 -7.86
CA ALA A 232 0.23 5.57 -7.17
C ALA A 232 -1.16 5.12 -6.67
N ALA A 233 -2.04 6.05 -6.30
CA ALA A 233 -3.39 5.77 -5.84
C ALA A 233 -4.44 5.69 -6.96
N ALA A 234 -4.10 6.00 -8.22
CA ALA A 234 -5.09 6.12 -9.31
C ALA A 234 -5.88 4.82 -9.56
N GLY A 235 -5.22 3.66 -9.49
CA GLY A 235 -5.84 2.33 -9.63
C GLY A 235 -6.25 1.67 -8.32
N ALA A 236 -6.05 2.34 -7.17
CA ALA A 236 -6.29 1.75 -5.87
C ALA A 236 -7.74 1.95 -5.38
N ASN A 237 -8.07 1.31 -4.25
CA ASN A 237 -9.38 1.40 -3.61
C ASN A 237 -9.70 2.83 -3.08
N VAL A 238 -10.93 3.02 -2.57
CA VAL A 238 -11.43 4.33 -2.11
C VAL A 238 -10.60 4.87 -0.95
N SER A 239 -10.23 4.02 0.01
CA SER A 239 -9.42 4.42 1.18
C SER A 239 -8.03 4.90 0.77
N ALA A 240 -7.39 4.23 -0.18
CA ALA A 240 -6.12 4.63 -0.76
C ALA A 240 -6.18 6.02 -1.45
N LYS A 241 -7.23 6.25 -2.22
CA LYS A 241 -7.48 7.55 -2.88
C LYS A 241 -7.69 8.66 -1.85
N ARG A 242 -8.37 8.36 -0.72
CA ARG A 242 -8.54 9.32 0.40
C ARG A 242 -7.20 9.67 1.05
N VAL A 243 -6.29 8.71 1.21
CA VAL A 243 -4.94 8.95 1.71
C VAL A 243 -4.17 9.89 0.78
N ALA A 244 -4.21 9.65 -0.53
CA ALA A 244 -3.58 10.53 -1.53
C ALA A 244 -4.19 11.94 -1.52
N ALA A 245 -5.52 12.04 -1.49
CA ALA A 245 -6.22 13.33 -1.39
C ALA A 245 -5.89 14.09 -0.10
N THR A 246 -5.68 13.37 1.00
CA THR A 246 -5.21 13.97 2.26
C THR A 246 -3.84 14.61 2.09
N HIS A 247 -2.89 13.93 1.44
CA HIS A 247 -1.55 14.45 1.22
C HIS A 247 -1.59 15.75 0.40
N VAL A 248 -2.39 15.78 -0.68
CA VAL A 248 -2.60 16.99 -1.49
C VAL A 248 -3.21 18.09 -0.64
N THR A 249 -4.32 17.82 0.04
CA THR A 249 -5.08 18.81 0.79
C THR A 249 -4.22 19.43 1.90
N PHE A 250 -3.46 18.60 2.64
CA PHE A 250 -2.55 19.05 3.69
C PHE A 250 -1.50 20.02 3.17
N ASN A 251 -0.83 19.70 2.04
CA ASN A 251 0.20 20.55 1.47
C ASN A 251 -0.36 21.81 0.82
N VAL A 252 -1.49 21.72 0.14
CA VAL A 252 -2.16 22.90 -0.46
C VAL A 252 -2.63 23.87 0.60
N LEU A 253 -3.31 23.40 1.66
CA LEU A 253 -3.75 24.25 2.76
C LEU A 253 -2.58 24.91 3.48
N GLY A 254 -1.49 24.16 3.73
CA GLY A 254 -0.26 24.70 4.32
C GLY A 254 0.37 25.78 3.45
N THR A 255 0.45 25.55 2.15
CA THR A 255 0.96 26.53 1.18
C THR A 255 0.11 27.81 1.17
N ILE A 256 -1.21 27.69 1.10
CA ILE A 256 -2.12 28.83 1.12
C ILE A 256 -1.94 29.64 2.41
N LEU A 257 -1.90 28.96 3.56
CA LEU A 257 -1.70 29.61 4.86
C LEU A 257 -0.38 30.37 4.91
N CYS A 258 0.72 29.72 4.49
CA CYS A 258 2.03 30.35 4.52
C CYS A 258 2.19 31.47 3.46
N LEU A 259 1.49 31.40 2.33
CA LEU A 259 1.42 32.52 1.39
C LEU A 259 0.71 33.74 1.98
N ILE A 260 -0.39 33.53 2.70
CA ILE A 260 -1.10 34.61 3.41
C ILE A 260 -0.19 35.21 4.48
N LEU A 261 0.58 34.40 5.18
CA LEU A 261 1.51 34.77 6.25
C LEU A 261 2.95 34.96 5.75
N LEU A 262 3.18 35.15 4.45
CA LEU A 262 4.53 35.18 3.88
C LEU A 262 5.43 36.24 4.53
N GLY A 263 4.92 37.43 4.79
CA GLY A 263 5.68 38.48 5.47
C GLY A 263 6.11 38.08 6.89
N PRO A 264 5.18 37.78 7.79
CA PRO A 264 5.49 37.30 9.15
C PRO A 264 6.39 36.06 9.16
N PHE A 265 6.16 35.09 8.25
CA PHE A 265 7.00 33.89 8.15
C PHE A 265 8.43 34.24 7.71
N THR A 266 8.59 35.10 6.72
CA THR A 266 9.91 35.59 6.29
C THR A 266 10.66 36.25 7.46
N SER A 267 10.01 37.19 8.17
CA SER A 267 10.62 37.88 9.31
C SER A 267 11.00 36.93 10.45
N MET A 268 10.19 35.88 10.68
CA MET A 268 10.53 34.84 11.64
C MET A 268 11.80 34.08 11.22
N ILE A 269 11.92 33.71 9.96
CA ILE A 269 13.10 33.01 9.45
C ILE A 269 14.34 33.90 9.51
N GLU A 270 14.24 35.19 9.13
CA GLU A 270 15.33 36.18 9.24
C GLU A 270 15.80 36.35 10.68
N TYR A 271 14.86 36.41 11.63
CA TYR A 271 15.18 36.46 13.05
C TYR A 271 15.98 35.25 13.51
N PHE A 272 15.56 34.03 13.17
CA PHE A 272 16.27 32.82 13.51
C PHE A 272 17.60 32.69 12.75
N GLN A 273 17.66 33.13 11.50
CA GLN A 273 18.91 33.19 10.73
C GLN A 273 19.97 34.03 11.45
N ALA A 274 19.57 35.22 11.95
CA ALA A 274 20.45 36.08 12.70
C ALA A 274 20.81 35.51 14.08
N LEU A 275 19.81 35.01 14.83
CA LEU A 275 20.01 34.46 16.17
C LEU A 275 20.91 33.24 16.21
N LEU A 276 20.73 32.32 15.27
CA LEU A 276 21.45 31.03 15.19
C LEU A 276 22.65 31.07 14.27
N HIS A 277 22.97 32.25 13.67
CA HIS A 277 24.04 32.44 12.69
C HIS A 277 23.99 31.38 11.56
N LEU A 278 22.79 31.13 11.01
CA LEU A 278 22.60 30.12 9.98
C LEU A 278 23.29 30.51 8.68
N SER A 279 23.97 29.55 8.05
CA SER A 279 24.44 29.73 6.68
C SER A 279 23.27 29.88 5.70
N PRO A 280 23.46 30.43 4.51
CA PRO A 280 22.39 30.53 3.53
C PRO A 280 21.70 29.17 3.26
N GLU A 281 22.48 28.12 3.06
CA GLU A 281 21.96 26.75 2.82
C GLU A 281 21.15 26.25 4.02
N MET A 282 21.66 26.46 5.23
CA MET A 282 21.00 26.07 6.47
C MET A 282 19.73 26.91 6.70
N THR A 283 19.68 28.15 6.24
CA THR A 283 18.49 29.02 6.31
C THR A 283 17.33 28.42 5.51
N ILE A 284 17.56 27.92 4.31
CA ILE A 284 16.54 27.25 3.49
C ILE A 284 16.15 25.90 4.15
N ALA A 285 17.12 25.13 4.69
CA ALA A 285 16.80 23.90 5.42
C ALA A 285 15.93 24.17 6.65
N PHE A 286 16.27 25.20 7.44
CA PHE A 286 15.47 25.65 8.59
C PHE A 286 14.08 26.12 8.17
N SER A 287 13.97 26.88 7.06
CA SER A 287 12.70 27.32 6.51
C SER A 287 11.82 26.13 6.10
N HIS A 288 12.41 25.08 5.50
CA HIS A 288 11.71 23.87 5.12
C HIS A 288 11.21 23.09 6.35
N GLY A 289 12.06 22.96 7.37
CA GLY A 289 11.67 22.37 8.66
C GLY A 289 10.57 23.17 9.34
N ALA A 290 10.74 24.49 9.46
CA ALA A 290 9.77 25.39 10.08
C ALA A 290 8.41 25.35 9.39
N PHE A 291 8.39 25.34 8.04
CA PHE A 291 7.15 25.20 7.27
C PHE A 291 6.42 23.89 7.61
N ASN A 292 7.10 22.74 7.48
CA ASN A 292 6.44 21.44 7.67
C ASN A 292 6.03 21.19 9.13
N VAL A 293 6.84 21.62 10.11
CA VAL A 293 6.50 21.52 11.53
C VAL A 293 5.32 22.44 11.87
N SER A 294 5.35 23.71 11.45
CA SER A 294 4.25 24.64 11.69
C SER A 294 2.96 24.17 11.02
N ASN A 295 3.05 23.72 9.77
CA ASN A 295 1.91 23.17 9.04
C ASN A 295 1.29 21.98 9.77
N THR A 296 2.14 21.06 10.27
CA THR A 296 1.68 19.91 11.06
C THR A 296 1.04 20.36 12.38
N ILE A 297 1.67 21.25 13.15
CA ILE A 297 1.12 21.74 14.43
C ILE A 297 -0.24 22.41 14.22
N ILE A 298 -0.39 23.22 13.19
CA ILE A 298 -1.65 23.94 12.90
C ILE A 298 -2.74 22.96 12.44
N GLN A 299 -2.43 22.00 11.56
CA GLN A 299 -3.45 21.12 10.98
C GLN A 299 -3.71 19.86 11.83
N PHE A 300 -2.81 19.48 12.74
CA PHE A 300 -2.96 18.28 13.58
C PHE A 300 -4.28 18.25 14.39
N PRO A 301 -4.71 19.35 15.07
CA PRO A 301 -5.99 19.35 15.77
C PRO A 301 -7.19 19.12 14.86
N PHE A 302 -7.04 19.36 13.56
CA PHE A 302 -8.10 19.26 12.55
C PHE A 302 -8.06 17.95 11.73
N ILE A 303 -7.30 16.93 12.18
CA ILE A 303 -7.22 15.62 11.50
C ILE A 303 -8.62 15.03 11.26
N GLY A 304 -9.55 15.17 12.23
CA GLY A 304 -10.93 14.70 12.08
C GLY A 304 -11.68 15.42 10.97
N ALA A 305 -11.52 16.75 10.88
CA ALA A 305 -12.13 17.57 9.82
C ALA A 305 -11.51 17.27 8.45
N LEU A 306 -10.19 17.07 8.39
CA LEU A 306 -9.49 16.69 7.16
C LEU A 306 -9.95 15.32 6.67
N ALA A 307 -10.03 14.32 7.57
CA ALA A 307 -10.57 13.00 7.24
C ALA A 307 -12.03 13.08 6.74
N TYR A 308 -12.87 13.87 7.38
CA TYR A 308 -14.25 14.08 6.94
C TYR A 308 -14.31 14.74 5.55
N PHE A 309 -13.49 15.78 5.33
CA PHE A 309 -13.43 16.50 4.05
C PHE A 309 -13.05 15.58 2.89
N VAL A 310 -11.95 14.79 3.04
CA VAL A 310 -11.49 13.89 1.97
C VAL A 310 -12.46 12.71 1.76
N THR A 311 -13.16 12.27 2.81
CA THR A 311 -14.21 11.24 2.69
C THR A 311 -15.40 11.77 1.88
N LYS A 312 -15.74 13.05 2.04
CA LYS A 312 -16.80 13.69 1.25
C LYS A 312 -16.34 13.98 -0.18
N LEU A 313 -15.07 14.33 -0.37
CA LEU A 313 -14.47 14.61 -1.69
C LEU A 313 -14.41 13.34 -2.54
N ILE A 314 -14.10 12.20 -1.91
CA ILE A 314 -14.01 10.87 -2.56
C ILE A 314 -15.07 9.98 -1.90
N PRO A 315 -16.32 10.03 -2.41
CA PRO A 315 -17.41 9.22 -1.89
C PRO A 315 -17.22 7.75 -2.27
N GLY A 316 -17.88 6.86 -1.51
CA GLY A 316 -17.82 5.40 -1.66
C GLY A 316 -17.39 4.76 -0.37
N GLU A 317 -17.62 3.47 -0.26
CA GLU A 317 -17.11 2.63 0.81
C GLU A 317 -16.27 1.53 0.16
N ASP A 318 -15.11 1.26 0.74
CA ASP A 318 -14.41 0.04 0.41
C ASP A 318 -15.24 -1.08 1.02
N GLU A 319 -15.68 -2.02 0.22
CA GLU A 319 -16.20 -3.27 0.76
C GLU A 319 -15.02 -4.04 1.36
N VAL A 320 -14.78 -3.74 2.64
CA VAL A 320 -13.73 -4.38 3.41
C VAL A 320 -14.19 -5.78 3.73
N VAL A 321 -13.70 -6.75 2.99
CA VAL A 321 -13.67 -8.11 3.49
C VAL A 321 -12.65 -8.09 4.64
N LYS A 322 -13.11 -8.27 5.89
CA LYS A 322 -12.19 -8.32 7.04
C LYS A 322 -11.41 -9.63 6.95
N TYR A 323 -10.14 -9.52 6.61
CA TYR A 323 -9.20 -10.67 6.54
C TYR A 323 -8.67 -11.08 7.92
N GLU A 324 -9.37 -10.76 9.01
CA GLU A 324 -8.93 -11.11 10.36
C GLU A 324 -9.84 -12.16 10.98
N PRO A 325 -9.24 -13.18 11.62
CA PRO A 325 -10.00 -14.10 12.46
C PRO A 325 -10.76 -13.33 13.55
N LEU A 326 -12.00 -13.74 13.81
CA LEU A 326 -12.83 -13.08 14.80
C LEU A 326 -12.73 -13.72 16.19
N TYR A 327 -12.39 -15.02 16.25
CA TYR A 327 -12.51 -15.81 17.48
C TYR A 327 -11.18 -16.34 18.00
N LEU A 328 -10.05 -16.14 17.30
CA LEU A 328 -8.74 -16.67 17.70
C LEU A 328 -8.07 -15.75 18.72
N ASP A 329 -8.04 -16.18 19.99
CA ASP A 329 -7.34 -15.51 21.10
C ASP A 329 -6.17 -16.37 21.55
N GLU A 330 -4.93 -15.95 21.25
CA GLU A 330 -3.70 -16.66 21.60
C GLU A 330 -3.48 -16.79 23.12
N HIS A 331 -4.03 -15.86 23.91
CA HIS A 331 -3.91 -15.94 25.37
C HIS A 331 -4.67 -17.13 25.96
N LEU A 332 -5.77 -17.54 25.33
CA LEU A 332 -6.57 -18.68 25.77
C LEU A 332 -5.87 -20.02 25.55
N ILE A 333 -4.95 -20.12 24.60
CA ILE A 333 -4.24 -21.37 24.29
C ILE A 333 -3.60 -21.96 25.56
N LYS A 334 -2.90 -21.13 26.33
CA LYS A 334 -2.22 -21.56 27.56
C LYS A 334 -3.12 -21.58 28.80
N GLN A 335 -4.10 -20.67 28.88
CA GLN A 335 -4.93 -20.51 30.09
C GLN A 335 -6.14 -21.45 30.12
N ALA A 336 -6.73 -21.74 28.97
CA ALA A 336 -7.95 -22.55 28.85
C ALA A 336 -8.02 -23.25 27.47
N PRO A 337 -7.20 -24.29 27.23
CA PRO A 337 -7.08 -24.95 25.93
C PRO A 337 -8.43 -25.45 25.35
N SER A 338 -9.33 -25.97 26.20
CA SER A 338 -10.66 -26.42 25.77
C SER A 338 -11.54 -25.25 25.26
N ILE A 339 -11.41 -24.04 25.85
CA ILE A 339 -12.13 -22.84 25.37
C ILE A 339 -11.49 -22.38 24.05
N ALA A 340 -10.17 -22.42 23.95
CA ALA A 340 -9.44 -22.09 22.72
C ALA A 340 -9.86 -22.99 21.55
N LEU A 341 -10.08 -24.28 21.80
CA LEU A 341 -10.58 -25.24 20.82
C LEU A 341 -12.01 -24.91 20.38
N GLY A 342 -12.89 -24.53 21.31
CA GLY A 342 -14.25 -24.07 21.00
C GLY A 342 -14.28 -22.79 20.15
N ASN A 343 -13.33 -21.88 20.39
CA ASN A 343 -13.16 -20.69 19.56
C ASN A 343 -12.63 -21.02 18.17
N ALA A 344 -11.73 -21.99 18.03
CA ALA A 344 -11.27 -22.49 16.74
C ALA A 344 -12.44 -23.07 15.91
N LYS A 345 -13.39 -23.78 16.54
CA LYS A 345 -14.62 -24.27 15.85
C LYS A 345 -15.48 -23.09 15.36
N LYS A 346 -15.63 -22.02 16.15
CA LYS A 346 -16.35 -20.82 15.70
C LYS A 346 -15.66 -20.14 14.52
N GLU A 347 -14.32 -20.11 14.53
CA GLU A 347 -13.55 -19.56 13.41
C GLU A 347 -13.66 -20.43 12.15
N LEU A 348 -13.73 -21.76 12.29
CA LEU A 348 -14.02 -22.66 11.18
C LEU A 348 -15.38 -22.34 10.53
N LEU A 349 -16.42 -22.09 11.32
CA LEU A 349 -17.74 -21.69 10.80
C LEU A 349 -17.69 -20.32 10.12
N HIS A 350 -16.91 -19.40 10.67
CA HIS A 350 -16.65 -18.09 10.04
C HIS A 350 -15.98 -18.26 8.68
N LEU A 351 -14.95 -19.09 8.57
CA LEU A 351 -14.30 -19.47 7.30
C LEU A 351 -15.31 -20.09 6.32
N GLY A 352 -16.18 -20.99 6.80
CA GLY A 352 -17.23 -21.62 6.00
C GLY A 352 -18.23 -20.62 5.39
N ASN A 353 -18.58 -19.58 6.13
CA ASN A 353 -19.42 -18.51 5.62
C ASN A 353 -18.74 -17.72 4.48
N TYR A 354 -17.42 -17.51 4.56
CA TYR A 354 -16.66 -16.91 3.46
C TYR A 354 -16.58 -17.85 2.25
N ALA A 355 -16.37 -19.14 2.45
CA ALA A 355 -16.35 -20.14 1.37
C ALA A 355 -17.71 -20.22 0.63
N SER A 356 -18.83 -20.24 1.38
CA SER A 356 -20.17 -20.17 0.81
C SER A 356 -20.37 -18.87 0.02
N LYS A 357 -19.95 -17.73 0.56
CA LYS A 357 -20.06 -16.43 -0.11
C LYS A 357 -19.21 -16.36 -1.38
N ALA A 358 -17.99 -16.93 -1.38
CA ALA A 358 -17.15 -16.98 -2.57
C ALA A 358 -17.82 -17.79 -3.69
N PHE A 359 -18.42 -18.92 -3.35
CA PHE A 359 -19.17 -19.75 -4.29
C PHE A 359 -20.39 -19.01 -4.87
N ASP A 360 -21.17 -18.29 -4.01
CA ASP A 360 -22.29 -17.46 -4.48
C ASP A 360 -21.80 -16.32 -5.41
N LEU A 361 -20.67 -15.68 -5.13
CA LEU A 361 -20.08 -14.63 -5.98
C LEU A 361 -19.60 -15.18 -7.33
N SER A 362 -19.02 -16.38 -7.36
CA SER A 362 -18.58 -17.01 -8.62
C SER A 362 -19.75 -17.30 -9.54
N TYR A 363 -20.87 -17.79 -9.00
CA TYR A 363 -22.09 -18.00 -9.78
C TYR A 363 -22.69 -16.68 -10.30
N ASN A 364 -22.81 -15.66 -9.42
CA ASN A 364 -23.35 -14.36 -9.84
C ASN A 364 -22.50 -13.75 -10.96
N TYR A 365 -21.18 -13.95 -10.92
CA TYR A 365 -20.32 -13.48 -11.99
C TYR A 365 -20.51 -14.22 -13.32
N ILE A 366 -20.77 -15.52 -13.28
CA ILE A 366 -21.12 -16.31 -14.49
C ILE A 366 -22.39 -15.76 -15.16
N ILE A 367 -23.38 -15.29 -14.37
CA ILE A 367 -24.66 -14.81 -14.87
C ILE A 367 -24.59 -13.33 -15.30
N ASP A 368 -24.02 -12.46 -14.47
CA ASP A 368 -24.12 -11.00 -14.62
C ASP A 368 -22.92 -10.39 -15.36
N LEU A 369 -21.81 -11.11 -15.49
CA LEU A 369 -20.52 -10.66 -16.08
C LEU A 369 -20.03 -9.32 -15.52
N ASN A 370 -20.34 -9.04 -14.26
CA ASN A 370 -20.02 -7.79 -13.59
C ASN A 370 -18.64 -7.88 -12.92
N GLU A 371 -17.64 -7.15 -13.47
CA GLU A 371 -16.24 -7.13 -12.96
C GLU A 371 -16.13 -6.82 -11.46
N LYS A 372 -17.04 -6.01 -10.89
CA LYS A 372 -17.05 -5.75 -9.44
C LYS A 372 -17.40 -7.00 -8.62
N VAL A 373 -18.20 -7.91 -9.18
CA VAL A 373 -18.53 -9.19 -8.53
C VAL A 373 -17.29 -10.09 -8.55
N ALA A 374 -16.57 -10.14 -9.66
CA ALA A 374 -15.31 -10.87 -9.77
C ALA A 374 -14.26 -10.35 -8.76
N GLU A 375 -14.07 -9.02 -8.68
CA GLU A 375 -13.16 -8.40 -7.73
C GLU A 375 -13.50 -8.76 -6.27
N LYS A 376 -14.81 -8.77 -5.92
CA LYS A 376 -15.27 -9.24 -4.61
C LYS A 376 -14.96 -10.71 -4.39
N GLY A 377 -15.12 -11.53 -5.41
CA GLY A 377 -14.82 -12.96 -5.36
C GLY A 377 -13.34 -13.20 -5.03
N HIS A 378 -12.41 -12.56 -5.74
CA HIS A 378 -10.98 -12.66 -5.47
C HIS A 378 -10.61 -12.18 -4.06
N LYS A 379 -11.17 -11.06 -3.59
CA LYS A 379 -10.96 -10.57 -2.22
C LYS A 379 -11.52 -11.54 -1.16
N THR A 380 -12.62 -12.22 -1.46
CA THR A 380 -13.20 -13.19 -0.54
C THR A 380 -12.34 -14.44 -0.45
N GLU A 381 -11.74 -14.87 -1.55
CA GLU A 381 -10.79 -16.00 -1.59
C GLU A 381 -9.50 -15.65 -0.82
N GLU A 382 -8.94 -14.44 -1.01
CA GLU A 382 -7.78 -13.97 -0.23
C GLU A 382 -8.08 -13.95 1.29
N ALA A 383 -9.33 -13.62 1.68
CA ALA A 383 -9.78 -13.72 3.07
C ALA A 383 -9.79 -15.17 3.56
N ILE A 384 -10.29 -16.10 2.75
CA ILE A 384 -10.33 -17.54 3.06
C ILE A 384 -8.92 -18.03 3.35
N ASN A 385 -7.96 -17.76 2.45
CA ASN A 385 -6.55 -18.16 2.61
C ASN A 385 -5.93 -17.58 3.88
N THR A 386 -6.19 -16.30 4.16
CA THR A 386 -5.67 -15.64 5.36
C THR A 386 -6.24 -16.24 6.65
N ILE A 387 -7.54 -16.54 6.69
CA ILE A 387 -8.19 -17.12 7.86
C ILE A 387 -7.73 -18.56 8.05
N ASP A 388 -7.63 -19.37 6.97
CA ASP A 388 -7.11 -20.73 7.02
C ASP A 388 -5.68 -20.80 7.57
N GLU A 389 -4.78 -19.94 7.06
CA GLU A 389 -3.39 -19.88 7.54
C GLU A 389 -3.33 -19.55 9.05
N LYS A 390 -4.11 -18.56 9.50
CA LYS A 390 -4.12 -18.15 10.92
C LYS A 390 -4.76 -19.21 11.81
N LEU A 391 -5.87 -19.83 11.38
CA LEU A 391 -6.52 -20.92 12.10
C LEU A 391 -5.60 -22.13 12.20
N THR A 392 -4.95 -22.53 11.11
CA THR A 392 -3.97 -23.60 11.08
C THR A 392 -2.83 -23.35 12.08
N ARG A 393 -2.24 -22.15 12.07
CA ARG A 393 -1.17 -21.76 13.01
C ARG A 393 -1.65 -21.80 14.47
N TYR A 394 -2.85 -21.34 14.73
CA TYR A 394 -3.49 -21.36 16.05
C TYR A 394 -3.67 -22.80 16.55
N LEU A 395 -4.20 -23.70 15.72
CA LEU A 395 -4.39 -25.12 16.04
C LEU A 395 -3.06 -25.85 16.27
N ILE A 396 -2.03 -25.56 15.47
CA ILE A 396 -0.67 -26.12 15.68
C ILE A 396 -0.13 -25.67 17.05
N THR A 397 -0.32 -24.41 17.43
CA THR A 397 0.12 -23.93 18.74
C THR A 397 -0.69 -24.60 19.86
N LEU A 398 -2.01 -24.72 19.69
CA LEU A 398 -2.89 -25.37 20.65
C LEU A 398 -2.58 -26.87 20.83
N SER A 399 -2.13 -27.56 19.79
CA SER A 399 -1.76 -28.98 19.86
C SER A 399 -0.56 -29.28 20.78
N SER A 400 0.20 -28.24 21.15
CA SER A 400 1.32 -28.36 22.10
C SER A 400 0.88 -28.34 23.57
N GLU A 401 -0.39 -28.02 23.83
CA GLU A 401 -0.95 -27.95 25.19
C GLU A 401 -1.57 -29.28 25.61
N ALA A 402 -1.87 -29.41 26.90
CA ALA A 402 -2.46 -30.64 27.45
C ALA A 402 -3.94 -30.77 27.08
N LEU A 403 -4.21 -31.42 25.95
CA LEU A 403 -5.53 -31.78 25.47
C LEU A 403 -5.86 -33.23 25.79
N SER A 404 -7.13 -33.55 26.08
CA SER A 404 -7.60 -34.92 26.13
C SER A 404 -7.56 -35.57 24.74
N GLN A 405 -7.60 -36.89 24.67
CA GLN A 405 -7.62 -37.61 23.40
C GLN A 405 -8.77 -37.14 22.50
N LYS A 406 -9.97 -36.96 23.06
CA LYS A 406 -11.14 -36.47 22.31
C LYS A 406 -10.93 -35.04 21.77
N GLU A 407 -10.34 -34.13 22.57
CA GLU A 407 -10.04 -32.77 22.14
C GLU A 407 -8.98 -32.74 21.03
N SER A 408 -7.97 -33.64 21.09
CA SER A 408 -6.97 -33.78 20.05
C SER A 408 -7.57 -34.29 18.72
N GLU A 409 -8.56 -35.19 18.79
CA GLU A 409 -9.31 -35.65 17.62
C GLU A 409 -10.13 -34.51 17.01
N VAL A 410 -10.86 -33.75 17.84
CA VAL A 410 -11.62 -32.55 17.39
C VAL A 410 -10.67 -31.51 16.76
N LEU A 411 -9.51 -31.24 17.37
CA LEU A 411 -8.50 -30.34 16.81
C LEU A 411 -8.09 -30.74 15.39
N THR A 412 -7.76 -32.04 15.21
CA THR A 412 -7.37 -32.58 13.91
C THR A 412 -8.49 -32.44 12.88
N ASN A 413 -9.72 -32.70 13.28
CA ASN A 413 -10.87 -32.59 12.40
C ASN A 413 -11.21 -31.15 12.02
N ILE A 414 -11.01 -30.16 12.93
CA ILE A 414 -11.11 -28.75 12.61
C ILE A 414 -10.04 -28.37 11.56
N LEU A 415 -8.81 -28.85 11.73
CA LEU A 415 -7.72 -28.59 10.80
C LEU A 415 -8.02 -29.13 9.39
N ASP A 416 -8.52 -30.37 9.31
CA ASP A 416 -8.89 -30.97 8.02
C ASP A 416 -10.11 -30.27 7.39
N SER A 417 -11.08 -29.87 8.21
CA SER A 417 -12.28 -29.13 7.75
C SER A 417 -11.93 -27.74 7.24
N SER A 418 -10.93 -27.08 7.83
CA SER A 418 -10.42 -25.78 7.36
C SER A 418 -9.91 -25.89 5.92
N ARG A 419 -9.16 -26.95 5.61
CA ARG A 419 -8.67 -27.23 4.26
C ARG A 419 -9.80 -27.52 3.26
N ASP A 420 -10.83 -28.26 3.68
CA ASP A 420 -12.00 -28.51 2.83
C ASP A 420 -12.70 -27.19 2.48
N LEU A 421 -12.82 -26.26 3.42
CA LEU A 421 -13.40 -24.95 3.19
C LEU A 421 -12.54 -24.05 2.30
N GLU A 422 -11.21 -24.08 2.46
CA GLU A 422 -10.27 -23.40 1.58
C GLU A 422 -10.40 -23.92 0.14
N ARG A 423 -10.53 -25.25 -0.05
CA ARG A 423 -10.78 -25.85 -1.37
C ARG A 423 -12.07 -25.38 -2.02
N ILE A 424 -13.13 -25.13 -1.25
CA ILE A 424 -14.34 -24.50 -1.78
C ILE A 424 -14.04 -23.09 -2.32
N GLY A 425 -13.21 -22.32 -1.61
CA GLY A 425 -12.70 -21.03 -2.07
C GLY A 425 -11.90 -21.13 -3.37
N ASP A 426 -10.94 -22.05 -3.45
CA ASP A 426 -10.16 -22.33 -4.65
C ASP A 426 -11.05 -22.63 -5.87
N HIS A 427 -12.10 -23.45 -5.69
CA HIS A 427 -13.04 -23.77 -6.75
C HIS A 427 -13.86 -22.55 -7.17
N ALA A 428 -14.23 -21.67 -6.24
CA ALA A 428 -14.91 -20.41 -6.54
C ALA A 428 -14.01 -19.47 -7.37
N GLU A 429 -12.75 -19.36 -7.01
CA GLU A 429 -11.77 -18.58 -7.77
C GLU A 429 -11.55 -19.16 -9.18
N ALA A 430 -11.41 -20.47 -9.29
CA ALA A 430 -11.27 -21.14 -10.58
C ALA A 430 -12.48 -20.86 -11.50
N LEU A 431 -13.70 -20.81 -10.95
CA LEU A 431 -14.92 -20.45 -11.69
C LEU A 431 -14.90 -18.99 -12.17
N ILE A 432 -14.40 -18.05 -11.35
CA ILE A 432 -14.24 -16.65 -11.73
C ILE A 432 -13.23 -16.53 -12.88
N ASN A 433 -12.06 -17.16 -12.75
CA ASN A 433 -11.02 -17.16 -13.79
C ASN A 433 -11.49 -17.80 -15.10
N LEU A 434 -12.31 -18.84 -15.01
CA LEU A 434 -12.92 -19.48 -16.17
C LEU A 434 -13.93 -18.54 -16.86
N THR A 435 -14.70 -17.80 -16.09
CA THR A 435 -15.67 -16.81 -16.61
C THR A 435 -14.94 -15.66 -17.32
N ASP A 436 -13.85 -15.15 -16.76
CA ASP A 436 -12.98 -14.16 -17.42
C ASP A 436 -12.47 -14.66 -18.77
N TYR A 437 -12.06 -15.93 -18.83
CA TYR A 437 -11.62 -16.54 -20.07
C TYR A 437 -12.75 -16.60 -21.11
N LEU A 438 -13.96 -17.00 -20.71
CA LEU A 438 -15.14 -17.05 -21.59
C LEU A 438 -15.49 -15.67 -22.15
N GLN A 439 -15.48 -14.64 -21.29
CA GLN A 439 -15.76 -13.26 -21.68
C GLN A 439 -14.74 -12.74 -22.70
N ARG A 440 -13.44 -12.95 -22.47
CA ARG A 440 -12.37 -12.55 -23.41
C ARG A 440 -12.48 -13.26 -24.77
N LYS A 441 -13.09 -14.44 -24.83
CA LYS A 441 -13.28 -15.23 -26.05
C LYS A 441 -14.65 -15.03 -26.67
N ASN A 442 -15.51 -14.16 -26.11
CA ASN A 442 -16.90 -13.95 -26.52
C ASN A 442 -17.67 -15.29 -26.65
N VAL A 443 -17.52 -16.17 -25.66
CA VAL A 443 -18.22 -17.46 -25.59
C VAL A 443 -19.46 -17.28 -24.73
N GLU A 444 -20.62 -17.50 -25.30
CA GLU A 444 -21.91 -17.41 -24.60
C GLU A 444 -22.53 -18.80 -24.41
N PHE A 445 -23.22 -18.97 -23.28
CA PHE A 445 -24.02 -20.15 -23.01
C PHE A 445 -25.45 -19.96 -23.55
N SER A 446 -26.09 -21.05 -23.99
CA SER A 446 -27.52 -21.02 -24.31
C SER A 446 -28.38 -20.84 -23.05
N GLU A 447 -29.60 -20.31 -23.21
CA GLU A 447 -30.56 -20.17 -22.10
C GLU A 447 -30.79 -21.51 -21.37
N ALA A 448 -30.89 -22.62 -22.09
CA ALA A 448 -31.00 -23.95 -21.50
C ALA A 448 -29.77 -24.32 -20.64
N ALA A 449 -28.56 -23.97 -21.07
CA ALA A 449 -27.35 -24.22 -20.30
C ALA A 449 -27.29 -23.35 -19.03
N LEU A 450 -27.68 -22.07 -19.13
CA LEU A 450 -27.76 -21.18 -17.96
C LEU A 450 -28.79 -21.67 -16.93
N GLN A 451 -29.95 -22.17 -17.39
CA GLN A 451 -30.96 -22.76 -16.47
C GLN A 451 -30.42 -24.02 -15.78
N GLU A 452 -29.74 -24.90 -16.52
CA GLU A 452 -29.09 -26.09 -15.96
C GLU A 452 -28.03 -25.74 -14.91
N LEU A 453 -27.21 -24.68 -15.18
CA LEU A 453 -26.23 -24.17 -14.20
C LEU A 453 -26.92 -23.58 -12.96
N ALA A 454 -28.04 -22.89 -13.12
CA ALA A 454 -28.83 -22.36 -12.00
C ALA A 454 -29.37 -23.48 -11.10
N ASP A 455 -29.88 -24.55 -11.71
CA ASP A 455 -30.49 -25.68 -10.98
C ASP A 455 -29.44 -26.44 -10.14
N ILE A 456 -28.25 -26.74 -10.70
CA ILE A 456 -27.19 -27.41 -9.95
C ILE A 456 -26.55 -26.47 -8.90
N TYR A 457 -26.42 -25.17 -9.20
CA TYR A 457 -25.95 -24.17 -8.25
C TYR A 457 -26.88 -24.10 -7.01
N GLN A 458 -28.20 -24.01 -7.19
CA GLN A 458 -29.16 -23.96 -6.08
C GLN A 458 -29.04 -25.18 -5.16
N LYS A 459 -28.87 -26.38 -5.75
CA LYS A 459 -28.64 -27.59 -4.97
C LYS A 459 -27.34 -27.56 -4.19
N THR A 460 -26.23 -27.11 -4.84
CA THR A 460 -24.90 -27.07 -4.25
C THR A 460 -24.80 -26.01 -3.15
N THR A 461 -25.31 -24.79 -3.37
CA THR A 461 -25.25 -23.72 -2.34
C THR A 461 -26.13 -24.08 -1.13
N GLY A 462 -27.33 -24.70 -1.34
CA GLY A 462 -28.15 -25.23 -0.26
C GLY A 462 -27.45 -26.35 0.51
N PHE A 463 -26.68 -27.19 -0.18
CA PHE A 463 -25.90 -28.26 0.43
C PHE A 463 -24.78 -27.73 1.35
N ILE A 464 -24.00 -26.71 0.88
CA ILE A 464 -22.95 -26.06 1.68
C ILE A 464 -23.55 -25.48 2.98
N LYS A 465 -24.66 -24.75 2.88
CA LYS A 465 -25.34 -24.11 4.03
C LYS A 465 -25.80 -25.13 5.06
N ASP A 466 -26.38 -26.24 4.61
CA ASP A 466 -26.85 -27.30 5.51
C ASP A 466 -25.69 -28.09 6.12
N ALA A 467 -24.57 -28.27 5.40
CA ALA A 467 -23.35 -28.86 5.96
C ALA A 467 -22.76 -27.98 7.08
N LEU A 468 -22.65 -26.67 6.87
CA LEU A 468 -22.17 -25.72 7.89
C LEU A 468 -23.13 -25.69 9.11
N ASP A 469 -24.42 -25.65 8.89
CA ASP A 469 -25.42 -25.67 9.97
C ASP A 469 -25.35 -26.97 10.78
N SER A 470 -25.11 -28.12 10.14
CA SER A 470 -24.91 -29.40 10.84
C SER A 470 -23.67 -29.38 11.75
N VAL A 471 -22.58 -28.71 11.32
CA VAL A 471 -21.36 -28.51 12.14
C VAL A 471 -21.63 -27.55 13.30
N GLU A 472 -22.36 -26.46 13.06
CA GLU A 472 -22.68 -25.46 14.09
C GLU A 472 -23.51 -26.06 15.22
N ASN A 473 -24.54 -26.82 14.87
CA ASN A 473 -25.51 -27.36 15.81
C ASN A 473 -25.20 -28.80 16.26
N ASN A 474 -24.13 -29.43 15.76
CA ASN A 474 -23.84 -30.86 15.93
C ASN A 474 -25.03 -31.74 15.55
N ASP A 475 -25.74 -31.40 14.45
CA ASP A 475 -26.97 -32.05 14.02
C ASP A 475 -26.65 -33.26 13.13
N ILE A 476 -26.61 -34.47 13.77
CA ILE A 476 -26.31 -35.73 13.11
C ILE A 476 -27.39 -36.11 12.10
N GLU A 477 -28.67 -35.89 12.43
CA GLU A 477 -29.77 -36.24 11.53
C GLU A 477 -29.71 -35.41 10.24
N LYS A 478 -29.47 -34.13 10.38
CA LYS A 478 -29.26 -33.24 9.24
C LYS A 478 -28.05 -33.67 8.41
N ALA A 479 -26.90 -33.94 9.04
CA ALA A 479 -25.70 -34.41 8.36
C ALA A 479 -25.95 -35.72 7.61
N GLN A 480 -26.69 -36.69 8.18
CA GLN A 480 -27.07 -37.93 7.51
C GLN A 480 -27.97 -37.70 6.29
N SER A 481 -28.87 -36.72 6.34
CA SER A 481 -29.74 -36.38 5.21
C SER A 481 -28.96 -35.86 4.00
N LEU A 482 -27.75 -35.32 4.23
CA LEU A 482 -26.85 -34.80 3.17
C LEU A 482 -26.28 -35.92 2.31
N ILE A 483 -26.17 -37.16 2.79
CA ILE A 483 -25.64 -38.30 2.01
C ILE A 483 -26.47 -38.52 0.74
N GLU A 484 -27.78 -38.53 0.84
CA GLU A 484 -28.66 -38.73 -0.33
C GLU A 484 -28.64 -37.50 -1.26
N ARG A 485 -28.63 -36.30 -0.70
CA ARG A 485 -28.55 -35.06 -1.49
C ARG A 485 -27.23 -34.95 -2.26
N HIS A 486 -26.12 -35.42 -1.69
CA HIS A 486 -24.83 -35.49 -2.37
C HIS A 486 -24.87 -36.44 -3.57
N LYS A 487 -25.51 -37.63 -3.41
CA LYS A 487 -25.76 -38.57 -4.51
C LYS A 487 -26.62 -37.93 -5.62
N GLU A 488 -27.64 -37.13 -5.24
CA GLU A 488 -28.44 -36.39 -6.22
C GLU A 488 -27.62 -35.40 -7.02
N ILE A 489 -26.76 -34.61 -6.39
CA ILE A 489 -25.85 -33.64 -7.08
C ILE A 489 -24.94 -34.39 -8.05
N ASN A 490 -24.28 -35.45 -7.61
CA ASN A 490 -23.42 -36.29 -8.42
C ASN A 490 -24.14 -36.92 -9.62
N ASN A 491 -25.39 -37.35 -9.43
CA ASN A 491 -26.21 -37.88 -10.51
C ASN A 491 -26.64 -36.80 -11.50
N MET A 492 -26.99 -35.62 -10.98
CA MET A 492 -27.35 -34.44 -11.80
C MET A 492 -26.17 -34.05 -12.70
N GLU A 493 -24.95 -33.96 -12.16
CA GLU A 493 -23.75 -33.68 -12.96
C GLU A 493 -23.58 -34.66 -14.13
N ARG A 494 -23.75 -35.99 -13.88
CA ARG A 494 -23.66 -36.99 -14.95
C ARG A 494 -24.75 -36.81 -16.01
N VAL A 495 -25.94 -36.46 -15.64
CA VAL A 495 -27.07 -36.22 -16.57
C VAL A 495 -26.78 -34.97 -17.39
N LEU A 496 -26.39 -33.87 -16.76
CA LEU A 496 -26.07 -32.61 -17.41
C LEU A 496 -24.87 -32.75 -18.41
N ARG A 497 -23.80 -33.41 -17.99
CA ARG A 497 -22.67 -33.75 -18.85
C ARG A 497 -23.11 -34.53 -20.09
N LYS A 498 -23.92 -35.59 -19.90
CA LYS A 498 -24.43 -36.40 -21.01
C LYS A 498 -25.34 -35.62 -21.96
N THR A 499 -26.22 -34.79 -21.41
CA THR A 499 -27.12 -33.93 -22.18
C THR A 499 -26.36 -32.89 -22.98
N HIS A 500 -25.33 -32.27 -22.37
CA HIS A 500 -24.52 -31.27 -23.02
C HIS A 500 -23.66 -31.85 -24.15
N ILE A 501 -23.07 -33.04 -23.97
CA ILE A 501 -22.35 -33.75 -25.02
C ILE A 501 -23.27 -34.07 -26.20
N LYS A 502 -24.55 -34.39 -25.97
CA LYS A 502 -25.54 -34.58 -27.07
C LYS A 502 -25.78 -33.26 -27.84
N ARG A 503 -25.90 -32.12 -27.15
CA ARG A 503 -26.04 -30.79 -27.78
C ARG A 503 -24.82 -30.44 -28.62
N LEU A 504 -23.63 -30.71 -28.09
CA LEU A 504 -22.36 -30.50 -28.79
C LEU A 504 -22.30 -31.30 -30.10
N ASN A 505 -22.65 -32.61 -30.06
CA ASN A 505 -22.66 -33.48 -31.23
C ASN A 505 -23.71 -33.09 -32.29
N LYS A 506 -24.76 -32.39 -31.91
CA LYS A 506 -25.76 -31.84 -32.82
C LYS A 506 -25.41 -30.48 -33.40
N GLY A 507 -24.30 -29.87 -32.94
CA GLY A 507 -23.93 -28.52 -33.34
C GLY A 507 -24.79 -27.41 -32.72
N GLU A 508 -25.53 -27.70 -31.64
CA GLU A 508 -26.40 -26.77 -30.93
C GLU A 508 -25.62 -25.83 -29.99
N CYS A 509 -24.32 -26.08 -29.78
CA CYS A 509 -23.40 -25.21 -29.01
C CYS A 509 -21.99 -25.29 -29.59
N SER A 510 -21.18 -24.26 -29.34
CA SER A 510 -19.77 -24.26 -29.72
C SER A 510 -18.98 -25.27 -28.88
N THR A 511 -17.92 -25.85 -29.44
CA THR A 511 -17.02 -26.76 -28.73
C THR A 511 -16.46 -26.10 -27.46
N GLN A 512 -16.16 -24.81 -27.52
CA GLN A 512 -15.60 -24.04 -26.43
C GLN A 512 -16.60 -23.85 -25.30
N ALA A 513 -17.87 -23.50 -25.62
CA ALA A 513 -18.94 -23.46 -24.63
C ALA A 513 -19.18 -24.84 -23.98
N GLY A 514 -19.08 -25.92 -24.81
CA GLY A 514 -19.26 -27.28 -24.35
C GLY A 514 -18.25 -27.75 -23.31
N VAL A 515 -16.97 -27.50 -23.55
CA VAL A 515 -15.89 -27.87 -22.61
C VAL A 515 -16.04 -27.09 -21.30
N ASN A 516 -16.19 -25.76 -21.40
CA ASN A 516 -16.27 -24.90 -20.21
C ASN A 516 -17.53 -25.17 -19.36
N PHE A 517 -18.67 -25.52 -19.97
CA PHE A 517 -19.86 -25.96 -19.22
C PHE A 517 -19.56 -27.21 -18.37
N ILE A 518 -18.88 -28.19 -18.96
CA ILE A 518 -18.49 -29.42 -18.26
C ILE A 518 -17.53 -29.12 -17.10
N ASP A 519 -16.61 -28.18 -17.28
CA ASP A 519 -15.69 -27.77 -16.24
C ASP A 519 -16.44 -27.08 -15.08
N ILE A 520 -17.39 -26.17 -15.37
CA ILE A 520 -18.21 -25.50 -14.35
C ILE A 520 -18.99 -26.52 -13.50
N ILE A 521 -19.72 -27.44 -14.12
CA ILE A 521 -20.50 -28.46 -13.36
C ILE A 521 -19.59 -29.38 -12.56
N SER A 522 -18.37 -29.65 -13.04
CA SER A 522 -17.37 -30.42 -12.32
C SER A 522 -16.89 -29.69 -11.07
N HIS A 523 -16.64 -28.37 -11.15
CA HIS A 523 -16.32 -27.55 -9.97
C HIS A 523 -17.44 -27.55 -8.94
N TYR A 524 -18.73 -27.46 -9.37
CA TYR A 524 -19.88 -27.50 -8.46
C TYR A 524 -19.95 -28.84 -7.71
N THR A 525 -19.69 -29.96 -8.39
CA THR A 525 -19.63 -31.29 -7.75
C THR A 525 -18.49 -31.38 -6.74
N ARG A 526 -17.29 -30.88 -7.09
CA ARG A 526 -16.15 -30.84 -6.18
C ARG A 526 -16.43 -30.04 -4.91
N VAL A 527 -17.12 -28.88 -5.05
CA VAL A 527 -17.57 -28.08 -3.92
C VAL A 527 -18.49 -28.90 -3.01
N SER A 528 -19.41 -29.69 -3.58
CA SER A 528 -20.28 -30.58 -2.78
C SER A 528 -19.50 -31.73 -2.11
N ASP A 529 -18.44 -32.24 -2.76
CA ASP A 529 -17.57 -33.27 -2.16
C ASP A 529 -16.89 -32.74 -0.89
N HIS A 530 -16.30 -31.53 -0.95
CA HIS A 530 -15.66 -30.88 0.21
C HIS A 530 -16.66 -30.56 1.32
N ALA A 531 -17.86 -30.07 0.99
CA ALA A 531 -18.91 -29.84 1.98
C ALA A 531 -19.42 -31.16 2.60
N MET A 532 -19.43 -32.28 1.87
CA MET A 532 -19.78 -33.60 2.41
C MET A 532 -18.78 -34.09 3.45
N ASN A 533 -17.45 -33.82 3.26
CA ASN A 533 -16.43 -34.15 4.24
C ASN A 533 -16.70 -33.53 5.62
N LEU A 534 -17.24 -32.30 5.67
CA LEU A 534 -17.66 -31.68 6.92
C LEU A 534 -18.82 -32.46 7.59
N ALA A 535 -19.83 -32.80 6.80
CA ALA A 535 -20.98 -33.54 7.30
C ALA A 535 -20.59 -34.95 7.82
N GLU A 536 -19.66 -35.64 7.16
CA GLU A 536 -19.14 -36.93 7.60
C GLU A 536 -18.48 -36.87 8.99
N LYS A 537 -17.76 -35.78 9.29
CA LYS A 537 -17.18 -35.57 10.63
C LYS A 537 -18.24 -35.35 11.71
N VAL A 538 -19.36 -34.71 11.37
CA VAL A 538 -20.49 -34.57 12.27
C VAL A 538 -21.15 -35.92 12.52
N ILE A 539 -21.36 -36.74 11.47
CA ILE A 539 -21.94 -38.08 11.58
C ILE A 539 -21.06 -38.98 12.46
N ALA A 540 -19.74 -38.82 12.38
CA ALA A 540 -18.80 -39.58 13.21
C ALA A 540 -18.63 -39.02 14.64
N GLU A 541 -19.33 -37.97 15.02
CA GLU A 541 -19.23 -37.25 16.32
C GLU A 541 -17.81 -36.75 16.63
N GLN A 542 -17.11 -36.32 15.60
CA GLN A 542 -15.66 -35.98 15.67
C GLN A 542 -15.39 -34.46 15.59
N ILE A 543 -16.38 -33.59 15.48
CA ILE A 543 -16.17 -32.16 15.36
C ILE A 543 -17.16 -31.34 16.22
#